data_7e464e0e7ffa65f6e1b99697d1a83939
#
_entry.id   7e464e0e7ffa65f6e1b99697d1a83939
#
_cell.length_a   1.000
_cell.length_b   1.000
_cell.length_c   1.000
_cell.angle_alpha   90.00
_cell.angle_beta   90.00
_cell.angle_gamma   90.00
#
_symmetry.space_group_name_H-M   'P 1'
#
loop_
_entity.id
_entity.type
_entity.pdbx_description
1 polymer ?
#
loop_
_entity_poly.entity_id
_entity_poly.type
_entity_poly.pdbx_seq_one_letter_code
_entity_poly.pdbx_strand_id
1 'polypeptide(L)'
;MLKLNHSLLLLLWLLASLSAHAQDELLPSLQTLQGVSDVKALESNTYKEKYVMMVTQDVVPGEPQKGQFRQRVVVCHVGFDRPTILVTEGYYAHYALSPGYQDELSRLFNANVITVEYRYFGESMPDPCNWDYLTVENSLADLHRINVLFHQLYKGRWAATGISKGGQTTMFYRAYYPDDVDVSVPYVAPLNKALEDGRHEPFLAHQVGTAADRQRLEDFQREVLKRRATLVPLFRDYCKEKGYTFRAPIDEIFDLCVLEYPFAIWQWGTPIGEVALPTATDRELFDNLIKYSEPNYFSEQSPYLSFNVQAVRELGYYGYDTRPFRKWLSRKSAHDYMHRVMLPAEFRKLKFDKRLYRRTRRFLRKNDPTMVYIYGGIDPWGASGVGDMKCLQKKRNLHVHTLPKGSHRTRISSFPEPERTQIIEEIGALIDN
;
A
#
# COMPACT_ATOMS: atom_id res chain seq x y z
N MET A 1 36.51 60.78 -23.51
CA MET A 1 35.59 60.41 -22.41
C MET A 1 34.25 60.05 -23.02
N LEU A 2 33.95 58.72 -23.22
CA LEU A 2 32.68 58.28 -23.71
C LEU A 2 31.64 58.36 -22.58
N LYS A 3 30.59 59.13 -22.78
CA LYS A 3 29.39 59.09 -21.90
C LYS A 3 28.65 57.82 -22.18
N LEU A 4 28.75 56.83 -21.29
CA LEU A 4 27.93 55.63 -21.34
C LEU A 4 26.48 56.01 -21.08
N ASN A 5 25.62 55.74 -22.05
CA ASN A 5 24.19 56.10 -22.03
C ASN A 5 23.48 55.33 -20.90
N HIS A 6 22.98 56.04 -19.90
CA HIS A 6 22.15 55.45 -18.82
C HIS A 6 20.95 54.66 -19.30
N SER A 7 20.47 54.95 -20.51
CA SER A 7 19.38 54.20 -21.18
C SER A 7 19.76 52.76 -21.54
N LEU A 8 21.03 52.47 -21.85
CA LEU A 8 21.50 51.15 -22.19
C LEU A 8 21.62 50.23 -20.95
N LEU A 9 22.00 50.83 -19.81
CA LEU A 9 22.04 50.14 -18.52
C LEU A 9 20.64 49.80 -18.00
N LEU A 10 19.66 50.71 -18.18
CA LEU A 10 18.26 50.40 -17.81
C LEU A 10 17.64 49.31 -18.69
N LEU A 11 17.97 49.28 -20.00
CA LEU A 11 17.49 48.21 -20.89
C LEU A 11 18.11 46.83 -20.56
N LEU A 12 19.39 46.82 -20.19
CA LEU A 12 20.06 45.56 -19.71
C LEU A 12 19.52 45.10 -18.36
N TRP A 13 19.12 46.01 -17.47
CA TRP A 13 18.47 45.66 -16.20
C TRP A 13 17.04 45.18 -16.39
N LEU A 14 16.28 45.76 -17.34
CA LEU A 14 14.95 45.25 -17.70
C LEU A 14 15.00 43.88 -18.40
N LEU A 15 16.00 43.63 -19.27
CA LEU A 15 16.20 42.33 -19.89
C LEU A 15 16.72 41.30 -18.89
N ALA A 16 17.54 41.66 -17.92
CA ALA A 16 17.96 40.78 -16.84
C ALA A 16 16.83 40.47 -15.86
N SER A 17 15.91 41.40 -15.60
CA SER A 17 14.73 41.19 -14.77
C SER A 17 13.64 40.34 -15.48
N LEU A 18 13.56 40.40 -16.80
CA LEU A 18 12.68 39.56 -17.59
C LEU A 18 13.23 38.13 -17.73
N SER A 19 14.55 37.92 -17.65
CA SER A 19 15.16 36.59 -17.65
C SER A 19 15.08 35.88 -16.28
N ALA A 20 14.80 36.62 -15.18
CA ALA A 20 14.69 36.08 -13.83
C ALA A 20 13.27 35.53 -13.49
N HIS A 21 12.32 35.60 -14.40
CA HIS A 21 10.94 35.17 -14.21
C HIS A 21 10.46 34.16 -15.27
N ALA A 22 11.36 33.44 -15.91
CA ALA A 22 11.01 32.14 -16.46
C ALA A 22 10.94 31.17 -15.25
N GLN A 23 9.99 31.38 -14.34
CA GLN A 23 9.61 30.36 -13.39
C GLN A 23 9.08 29.20 -14.23
N ASP A 24 9.71 28.04 -14.08
CA ASP A 24 9.20 26.76 -14.56
C ASP A 24 7.81 26.56 -13.95
N GLU A 25 6.79 27.08 -14.59
CA GLU A 25 5.40 26.91 -14.17
C GLU A 25 4.94 25.54 -14.62
N LEU A 26 4.76 24.63 -13.67
CA LEU A 26 4.26 23.28 -13.95
C LEU A 26 2.83 23.31 -14.50
N LEU A 27 1.96 24.23 -14.03
CA LEU A 27 0.54 24.28 -14.36
C LEU A 27 0.26 24.33 -15.88
N PRO A 28 0.87 25.19 -16.69
CA PRO A 28 0.67 25.18 -18.15
C PRO A 28 1.05 23.85 -18.79
N SER A 29 2.16 23.25 -18.34
CA SER A 29 2.61 21.95 -18.84
C SER A 29 1.63 20.84 -18.52
N LEU A 30 1.05 20.79 -17.30
CA LEU A 30 0.03 19.81 -16.93
C LEU A 30 -1.23 19.93 -17.77
N GLN A 31 -1.65 21.15 -18.11
CA GLN A 31 -2.85 21.43 -18.91
C GLN A 31 -2.71 21.00 -20.37
N THR A 32 -1.49 20.82 -20.87
CA THR A 32 -1.24 20.33 -22.24
C THR A 32 -1.23 18.80 -22.36
N LEU A 33 -1.15 18.09 -21.25
CA LEU A 33 -1.10 16.62 -21.25
C LEU A 33 -2.43 16.01 -21.68
N GLN A 34 -2.35 15.07 -22.62
CA GLN A 34 -3.54 14.43 -23.20
C GLN A 34 -4.35 13.66 -22.15
N GLY A 35 -5.64 14.00 -22.03
CA GLY A 35 -6.57 13.33 -21.11
C GLY A 35 -6.49 13.83 -19.67
N VAL A 36 -5.68 14.85 -19.39
CA VAL A 36 -5.67 15.56 -18.11
C VAL A 36 -6.81 16.58 -18.05
N SER A 37 -7.49 16.65 -16.92
CA SER A 37 -8.56 17.60 -16.63
C SER A 37 -8.61 17.98 -15.16
N ASP A 38 -9.36 19.03 -14.81
CA ASP A 38 -9.61 19.48 -13.43
C ASP A 38 -8.32 19.69 -12.60
N VAL A 39 -7.31 20.26 -13.24
CA VAL A 39 -6.05 20.59 -12.56
C VAL A 39 -6.29 21.68 -11.54
N LYS A 40 -6.03 21.40 -10.27
CA LYS A 40 -6.20 22.32 -9.14
C LYS A 40 -4.92 22.37 -8.31
N ALA A 41 -4.47 23.59 -8.02
CA ALA A 41 -3.35 23.79 -7.10
C ALA A 41 -3.75 23.37 -5.68
N LEU A 42 -2.81 22.79 -4.97
CA LEU A 42 -2.91 22.39 -3.56
C LEU A 42 -1.86 23.13 -2.73
N GLU A 43 -2.21 23.42 -1.50
CA GLU A 43 -1.22 23.90 -0.53
C GLU A 43 -0.16 22.82 -0.26
N SER A 44 1.09 23.26 -0.10
CA SER A 44 2.20 22.37 0.27
C SER A 44 3.18 23.09 1.20
N ASN A 45 3.57 22.39 2.27
CA ASN A 45 4.59 22.83 3.21
C ASN A 45 6.01 22.38 2.78
N THR A 46 6.11 21.56 1.73
CA THR A 46 7.34 20.83 1.39
C THR A 46 7.74 20.95 -0.07
N TYR A 47 6.76 21.02 -0.99
CA TYR A 47 7.02 21.09 -2.42
C TYR A 47 6.81 22.51 -2.96
N LYS A 48 7.60 22.90 -3.96
CA LYS A 48 7.49 24.20 -4.63
C LYS A 48 6.10 24.38 -5.23
N GLU A 49 5.61 23.36 -5.92
CA GLU A 49 4.28 23.33 -6.50
C GLU A 49 3.63 21.97 -6.25
N LYS A 50 2.31 21.97 -6.07
CA LYS A 50 1.53 20.76 -5.86
C LYS A 50 0.17 20.88 -6.53
N TYR A 51 -0.21 19.84 -7.26
CA TYR A 51 -1.48 19.82 -7.99
C TYR A 51 -2.19 18.48 -7.82
N VAL A 52 -3.52 18.55 -7.81
CA VAL A 52 -4.38 17.38 -8.04
C VAL A 52 -5.07 17.54 -9.40
N MET A 53 -5.21 16.42 -10.11
CA MET A 53 -5.87 16.39 -11.42
C MET A 53 -6.60 15.07 -11.63
N MET A 54 -7.45 15.04 -12.65
CA MET A 54 -8.06 13.82 -13.15
C MET A 54 -7.45 13.45 -14.49
N VAL A 55 -7.09 12.17 -14.64
CA VAL A 55 -6.58 11.61 -15.90
C VAL A 55 -7.60 10.61 -16.43
N THR A 56 -8.02 10.78 -17.69
CA THR A 56 -8.94 9.84 -18.34
C THR A 56 -8.22 8.52 -18.60
N GLN A 57 -8.78 7.40 -18.15
CA GLN A 57 -8.29 6.04 -18.34
C GLN A 57 -9.36 5.17 -19.01
N ASP A 58 -8.96 4.18 -19.81
CA ASP A 58 -9.87 3.16 -20.31
C ASP A 58 -10.18 2.14 -19.21
N VAL A 59 -11.43 1.71 -19.07
CA VAL A 59 -11.78 0.64 -18.12
C VAL A 59 -11.12 -0.69 -18.52
N VAL A 60 -10.95 -0.92 -19.82
CA VAL A 60 -10.11 -1.98 -20.41
C VAL A 60 -9.04 -1.30 -21.25
N PRO A 61 -7.77 -1.40 -20.87
CA PRO A 61 -6.67 -0.69 -21.53
C PRO A 61 -6.65 -0.91 -23.04
N GLY A 62 -6.62 0.18 -23.81
CA GLY A 62 -6.63 0.17 -25.28
C GLY A 62 -7.99 -0.13 -25.93
N GLU A 63 -9.07 -0.22 -25.14
CA GLU A 63 -10.43 -0.47 -25.63
C GLU A 63 -11.41 0.63 -25.15
N PRO A 64 -11.26 1.90 -25.59
CA PRO A 64 -12.07 3.02 -25.11
C PRO A 64 -13.56 2.84 -25.35
N GLN A 65 -13.97 2.01 -26.34
CA GLN A 65 -15.36 1.66 -26.60
C GLN A 65 -16.03 0.86 -25.48
N LYS A 66 -15.25 0.25 -24.58
CA LYS A 66 -15.76 -0.45 -23.37
C LYS A 66 -16.04 0.49 -22.21
N GLY A 67 -15.72 1.78 -22.36
CA GLY A 67 -15.90 2.82 -21.37
C GLY A 67 -14.60 3.38 -20.85
N GLN A 68 -14.70 4.58 -20.29
CA GLN A 68 -13.59 5.31 -19.68
C GLN A 68 -13.98 5.74 -18.28
N PHE A 69 -12.99 6.01 -17.46
CA PHE A 69 -13.17 6.60 -16.13
C PHE A 69 -12.11 7.66 -15.88
N ARG A 70 -12.30 8.43 -14.82
CA ARG A 70 -11.38 9.48 -14.42
C ARG A 70 -10.58 9.00 -13.21
N GLN A 71 -9.27 9.04 -13.31
CA GLN A 71 -8.37 8.61 -12.25
C GLN A 71 -7.70 9.81 -11.60
N ARG A 72 -7.76 9.89 -10.27
CA ARG A 72 -7.10 10.95 -9.51
C ARG A 72 -5.58 10.75 -9.52
N VAL A 73 -4.86 11.83 -9.82
CA VAL A 73 -3.41 11.90 -9.75
C VAL A 73 -3.01 13.15 -8.95
N VAL A 74 -2.06 13.00 -8.05
CA VAL A 74 -1.45 14.13 -7.31
C VAL A 74 0.00 14.25 -7.74
N VAL A 75 0.40 15.45 -8.15
CA VAL A 75 1.77 15.76 -8.54
C VAL A 75 2.36 16.74 -7.51
N CYS A 76 3.53 16.38 -6.98
CA CYS A 76 4.33 17.25 -6.14
C CYS A 76 5.62 17.56 -6.91
N HIS A 77 5.86 18.84 -7.21
CA HIS A 77 6.94 19.29 -8.08
C HIS A 77 8.07 19.92 -7.29
N VAL A 78 9.28 19.50 -7.61
CA VAL A 78 10.56 20.08 -7.11
C VAL A 78 11.30 20.79 -8.25
N GLY A 79 11.33 20.18 -9.46
CA GLY A 79 11.98 20.72 -10.64
C GLY A 79 11.95 19.71 -11.81
N PHE A 80 11.99 20.21 -13.06
CA PHE A 80 11.92 19.34 -14.25
C PHE A 80 13.17 18.47 -14.44
N ASP A 81 14.31 18.91 -13.90
CA ASP A 81 15.60 18.22 -13.92
C ASP A 81 15.78 17.22 -12.78
N ARG A 82 14.82 17.18 -11.82
CA ARG A 82 14.89 16.32 -10.65
C ARG A 82 14.37 14.91 -10.94
N PRO A 83 14.85 13.88 -10.20
CA PRO A 83 14.28 12.55 -10.26
C PRO A 83 12.78 12.57 -9.99
N THR A 84 12.07 11.54 -10.44
CA THR A 84 10.62 11.40 -10.24
C THR A 84 10.27 10.09 -9.57
N ILE A 85 9.47 10.18 -8.51
CA ILE A 85 8.95 9.03 -7.77
C ILE A 85 7.51 8.76 -8.20
N LEU A 86 7.25 7.61 -8.81
CA LEU A 86 5.91 7.10 -9.09
C LEU A 86 5.42 6.30 -7.88
N VAL A 87 4.46 6.84 -7.13
CA VAL A 87 3.81 6.14 -6.03
C VAL A 87 2.67 5.27 -6.59
N THR A 88 2.91 3.96 -6.59
CA THR A 88 1.99 2.96 -7.14
C THR A 88 1.01 2.51 -6.06
N GLU A 89 0.03 3.32 -5.76
CA GLU A 89 -0.92 3.02 -4.70
C GLU A 89 -1.58 1.63 -4.81
N GLY A 90 -2.21 1.23 -3.72
CA GLY A 90 -3.08 0.06 -3.68
C GLY A 90 -4.52 0.41 -3.34
N TYR A 91 -4.77 1.62 -2.86
CA TYR A 91 -6.03 2.07 -2.28
C TYR A 91 -6.33 3.53 -2.65
N TYR A 92 -6.90 4.27 -1.70
CA TYR A 92 -7.15 5.71 -1.78
C TYR A 92 -5.83 6.49 -1.72
N ALA A 93 -5.79 7.64 -2.39
CA ALA A 93 -4.64 8.54 -2.38
C ALA A 93 -4.95 9.89 -1.72
N HIS A 94 -5.99 9.98 -0.87
CA HIS A 94 -6.38 11.28 -0.33
C HIS A 94 -5.35 11.85 0.69
N TYR A 95 -4.50 11.03 1.33
CA TYR A 95 -3.41 11.49 2.16
C TYR A 95 -2.42 12.38 1.38
N ALA A 96 -2.27 12.12 0.07
CA ALA A 96 -1.43 12.93 -0.80
C ALA A 96 -1.99 14.35 -1.04
N LEU A 97 -3.25 14.63 -0.72
CA LEU A 97 -3.84 15.98 -0.79
C LEU A 97 -3.40 16.87 0.37
N SER A 98 -2.99 16.28 1.51
CA SER A 98 -2.60 17.03 2.71
C SER A 98 -1.41 17.98 2.45
N PRO A 99 -1.44 19.23 2.95
CA PRO A 99 -0.30 20.16 2.84
C PRO A 99 1.02 19.61 3.40
N GLY A 100 0.94 18.79 4.44
CA GLY A 100 2.10 18.17 5.09
C GLY A 100 2.57 16.87 4.41
N TYR A 101 1.95 16.41 3.32
CA TYR A 101 2.37 15.19 2.65
C TYR A 101 3.78 15.30 2.10
N GLN A 102 4.60 14.29 2.42
CA GLN A 102 5.94 14.12 1.84
C GLN A 102 6.25 12.62 1.72
N ASP A 103 6.59 12.17 0.53
CA ASP A 103 7.08 10.82 0.30
C ASP A 103 8.51 10.65 0.84
N GLU A 104 8.84 9.46 1.38
CA GLU A 104 10.17 9.22 1.97
C GLU A 104 11.29 9.31 0.93
N LEU A 105 11.12 8.71 -0.25
CA LEU A 105 12.14 8.75 -1.30
C LEU A 105 12.29 10.16 -1.87
N SER A 106 11.16 10.88 -2.02
CA SER A 106 11.21 12.28 -2.45
C SER A 106 12.02 13.15 -1.48
N ARG A 107 11.85 12.94 -0.18
CA ARG A 107 12.63 13.65 0.84
C ARG A 107 14.12 13.29 0.79
N LEU A 108 14.43 12.02 0.62
CA LEU A 108 15.81 11.51 0.60
C LEU A 108 16.58 12.00 -0.64
N PHE A 109 15.91 12.07 -1.79
CA PHE A 109 16.55 12.34 -3.08
C PHE A 109 16.12 13.66 -3.74
N ASN A 110 15.40 14.52 -3.00
CA ASN A 110 14.88 15.80 -3.52
C ASN A 110 14.17 15.62 -4.88
N ALA A 111 13.20 14.70 -4.93
CA ALA A 111 12.56 14.22 -6.14
C ALA A 111 11.11 14.71 -6.27
N ASN A 112 10.62 14.82 -7.51
CA ASN A 112 9.19 14.99 -7.80
C ASN A 112 8.41 13.75 -7.36
N VAL A 113 7.10 13.89 -7.09
CA VAL A 113 6.23 12.76 -6.77
C VAL A 113 5.00 12.78 -7.65
N ILE A 114 4.65 11.62 -8.18
CA ILE A 114 3.39 11.37 -8.88
C ILE A 114 2.67 10.27 -8.12
N THR A 115 1.63 10.61 -7.36
CA THR A 115 0.80 9.65 -6.62
C THR A 115 -0.45 9.34 -7.41
N VAL A 116 -0.66 8.07 -7.74
CA VAL A 116 -1.79 7.61 -8.57
C VAL A 116 -2.78 6.86 -7.70
N GLU A 117 -3.98 7.40 -7.49
CA GLU A 117 -5.05 6.69 -6.79
C GLU A 117 -5.40 5.41 -7.55
N TYR A 118 -5.54 4.30 -6.84
CA TYR A 118 -5.79 3.01 -7.49
C TYR A 118 -7.22 2.97 -8.06
N ARG A 119 -7.40 2.39 -9.27
CA ARG A 119 -8.74 2.22 -9.85
C ARG A 119 -9.69 1.52 -8.88
N TYR A 120 -10.98 1.88 -8.89
CA TYR A 120 -12.03 1.41 -7.98
C TYR A 120 -11.88 1.87 -6.53
N PHE A 121 -11.10 2.93 -6.29
CA PHE A 121 -11.02 3.59 -4.99
C PHE A 121 -11.27 5.10 -5.14
N GLY A 122 -11.87 5.71 -4.11
CA GLY A 122 -12.09 7.16 -4.03
C GLY A 122 -12.75 7.75 -5.26
N GLU A 123 -12.11 8.76 -5.84
CA GLU A 123 -12.58 9.43 -7.06
C GLU A 123 -12.25 8.64 -8.34
N SER A 124 -11.48 7.56 -8.22
CA SER A 124 -11.05 6.73 -9.35
C SER A 124 -11.98 5.53 -9.58
N MET A 125 -13.27 5.70 -9.26
CA MET A 125 -14.33 4.70 -9.46
C MET A 125 -14.90 4.83 -10.88
N PRO A 126 -14.86 3.74 -11.71
CA PRO A 126 -15.59 3.72 -12.97
C PRO A 126 -17.12 3.80 -12.78
N ASP A 127 -17.79 4.54 -13.65
CA ASP A 127 -19.26 4.57 -13.71
C ASP A 127 -19.71 4.38 -15.16
N PRO A 128 -20.46 3.29 -15.50
CA PRO A 128 -20.91 2.24 -14.60
C PRO A 128 -19.78 1.34 -14.08
N CYS A 129 -19.94 0.86 -12.84
CA CYS A 129 -18.97 0.00 -12.18
C CYS A 129 -19.12 -1.44 -12.65
N ASN A 130 -18.19 -1.95 -13.46
CA ASN A 130 -18.07 -3.37 -13.82
C ASN A 130 -16.86 -3.98 -13.12
N TRP A 131 -17.11 -4.80 -12.11
CA TRP A 131 -16.08 -5.43 -11.29
C TRP A 131 -15.16 -6.40 -12.04
N ASP A 132 -15.54 -6.90 -13.21
CA ASP A 132 -14.68 -7.76 -14.02
C ASP A 132 -13.42 -7.05 -14.52
N TYR A 133 -13.46 -5.72 -14.60
CA TYR A 133 -12.34 -4.89 -15.02
C TYR A 133 -11.42 -4.46 -13.86
N LEU A 134 -11.81 -4.77 -12.61
CA LEU A 134 -10.92 -4.60 -11.45
C LEU A 134 -9.91 -5.77 -11.42
N THR A 135 -8.90 -5.69 -12.24
CA THR A 135 -7.75 -6.62 -12.27
C THR A 135 -6.45 -5.88 -12.03
N VAL A 136 -5.45 -6.59 -11.51
CA VAL A 136 -4.11 -6.01 -11.31
C VAL A 136 -3.52 -5.61 -12.67
N GLU A 137 -3.69 -6.42 -13.71
CA GLU A 137 -3.17 -6.12 -15.05
C GLU A 137 -3.70 -4.78 -15.59
N ASN A 138 -5.01 -4.52 -15.47
CA ASN A 138 -5.59 -3.23 -15.85
C ASN A 138 -5.06 -2.07 -14.99
N SER A 139 -4.87 -2.30 -13.68
CA SER A 139 -4.32 -1.28 -12.77
C SER A 139 -2.86 -0.94 -13.10
N LEU A 140 -2.08 -1.93 -13.52
CA LEU A 140 -0.69 -1.71 -13.96
C LEU A 140 -0.62 -0.96 -15.29
N ALA A 141 -1.57 -1.20 -16.18
CA ALA A 141 -1.68 -0.44 -17.44
C ALA A 141 -2.05 1.03 -17.22
N ASP A 142 -2.87 1.33 -16.19
CA ASP A 142 -3.11 2.72 -15.78
C ASP A 142 -1.80 3.42 -15.37
N LEU A 143 -1.00 2.76 -14.54
CA LEU A 143 0.29 3.27 -14.08
C LEU A 143 1.26 3.47 -15.25
N HIS A 144 1.32 2.51 -16.18
CA HIS A 144 2.12 2.62 -17.38
C HIS A 144 1.73 3.84 -18.21
N ARG A 145 0.43 4.05 -18.44
CA ARG A 145 -0.04 5.22 -19.15
C ARG A 145 0.31 6.53 -18.44
N ILE A 146 0.18 6.60 -17.11
CA ILE A 146 0.61 7.75 -16.31
C ILE A 146 2.13 7.96 -16.46
N ASN A 147 2.92 6.90 -16.36
CA ASN A 147 4.36 6.97 -16.56
C ASN A 147 4.71 7.56 -17.93
N VAL A 148 4.18 7.02 -19.02
CA VAL A 148 4.38 7.53 -20.39
C VAL A 148 3.93 8.98 -20.54
N LEU A 149 2.80 9.35 -19.92
CA LEU A 149 2.28 10.70 -19.97
C LEU A 149 3.22 11.70 -19.30
N PHE A 150 3.69 11.41 -18.10
CA PHE A 150 4.55 12.32 -17.33
C PHE A 150 6.02 12.28 -17.75
N HIS A 151 6.47 11.26 -18.45
CA HIS A 151 7.77 11.28 -19.12
C HIS A 151 7.88 12.36 -20.22
N GLN A 152 6.76 12.95 -20.65
CA GLN A 152 6.79 14.13 -21.54
C GLN A 152 7.32 15.36 -20.78
N LEU A 153 7.13 15.45 -19.47
CA LEU A 153 7.55 16.57 -18.63
C LEU A 153 8.87 16.25 -17.89
N TYR A 154 8.97 15.09 -17.26
CA TYR A 154 10.10 14.71 -16.41
C TYR A 154 11.02 13.73 -17.13
N LYS A 155 12.17 14.22 -17.60
CA LYS A 155 13.15 13.45 -18.42
C LYS A 155 14.24 12.78 -17.58
N GLY A 156 14.30 13.07 -16.27
CA GLY A 156 15.27 12.50 -15.34
C GLY A 156 15.00 11.03 -15.05
N ARG A 157 15.71 10.51 -14.03
CA ARG A 157 15.55 9.14 -13.55
C ARG A 157 14.23 8.96 -12.82
N TRP A 158 13.70 7.74 -12.88
CA TRP A 158 12.43 7.38 -12.26
C TRP A 158 12.58 6.23 -11.27
N ALA A 159 11.93 6.38 -10.12
CA ALA A 159 11.71 5.28 -9.19
C ALA A 159 10.23 5.00 -9.03
N ALA A 160 9.86 3.72 -8.86
CA ALA A 160 8.52 3.34 -8.42
C ALA A 160 8.56 2.90 -6.96
N THR A 161 7.58 3.31 -6.18
CA THR A 161 7.47 2.93 -4.76
C THR A 161 6.02 2.75 -4.35
N GLY A 162 5.82 2.04 -3.25
CA GLY A 162 4.51 1.86 -2.63
C GLY A 162 4.62 1.01 -1.37
N ILE A 163 3.59 1.10 -0.53
CA ILE A 163 3.55 0.47 0.79
C ILE A 163 2.46 -0.60 0.82
N SER A 164 2.75 -1.78 1.38
CA SER A 164 1.77 -2.85 1.55
C SER A 164 1.18 -3.31 0.20
N LYS A 165 -0.12 -3.17 -0.04
CA LYS A 165 -0.72 -3.40 -1.36
C LYS A 165 -0.10 -2.48 -2.43
N GLY A 166 0.27 -1.23 -2.09
CA GLY A 166 1.06 -0.37 -2.98
C GLY A 166 2.42 -0.98 -3.29
N GLY A 167 3.10 -1.57 -2.31
CA GLY A 167 4.34 -2.33 -2.51
C GLY A 167 4.15 -3.57 -3.39
N GLN A 168 3.03 -4.30 -3.23
CA GLN A 168 2.66 -5.37 -4.18
C GLN A 168 2.53 -4.79 -5.59
N THR A 169 1.82 -3.66 -5.73
CA THR A 169 1.64 -2.99 -7.02
C THR A 169 2.97 -2.59 -7.63
N THR A 170 3.91 -2.02 -6.86
CA THR A 170 5.28 -1.71 -7.29
C THR A 170 6.00 -2.95 -7.85
N MET A 171 5.93 -4.06 -7.12
CA MET A 171 6.54 -5.33 -7.51
C MET A 171 5.90 -5.89 -8.79
N PHE A 172 4.58 -5.87 -8.90
CA PHE A 172 3.87 -6.31 -10.09
C PHE A 172 4.14 -5.38 -11.27
N TYR A 173 4.20 -4.07 -11.04
CA TYR A 173 4.48 -3.08 -12.06
C TYR A 173 5.86 -3.35 -12.71
N ARG A 174 6.90 -3.56 -11.92
CA ARG A 174 8.23 -3.95 -12.44
C ARG A 174 8.19 -5.25 -13.24
N ALA A 175 7.34 -6.22 -12.87
CA ALA A 175 7.23 -7.50 -13.58
C ALA A 175 6.46 -7.41 -14.91
N TYR A 176 5.64 -6.39 -15.09
CA TYR A 176 4.82 -6.17 -16.30
C TYR A 176 5.43 -5.11 -17.22
N TYR A 177 6.02 -4.07 -16.66
CA TYR A 177 6.62 -2.93 -17.34
C TYR A 177 8.05 -2.72 -16.81
N PRO A 178 8.99 -3.61 -17.19
CA PRO A 178 10.33 -3.64 -16.58
C PRO A 178 11.18 -2.40 -16.88
N ASP A 179 10.87 -1.68 -17.94
CA ASP A 179 11.68 -0.57 -18.45
C ASP A 179 11.10 0.82 -18.11
N ASP A 180 9.94 0.88 -17.43
CA ASP A 180 9.25 2.14 -17.12
C ASP A 180 9.95 2.99 -16.05
N VAL A 181 10.74 2.37 -15.18
CA VAL A 181 11.46 3.05 -14.10
C VAL A 181 12.86 2.45 -13.92
N ASP A 182 13.79 3.23 -13.42
CA ASP A 182 15.18 2.79 -13.19
C ASP A 182 15.27 1.86 -11.97
N VAL A 183 14.57 2.21 -10.88
CA VAL A 183 14.56 1.42 -9.65
C VAL A 183 13.15 1.24 -9.10
N SER A 184 12.90 0.12 -8.41
CA SER A 184 11.65 -0.11 -7.69
C SER A 184 11.92 -0.37 -6.21
N VAL A 185 11.20 0.34 -5.33
CA VAL A 185 11.38 0.26 -3.87
C VAL A 185 10.05 -0.14 -3.21
N PRO A 186 9.69 -1.44 -3.22
CA PRO A 186 8.47 -1.92 -2.57
C PRO A 186 8.67 -2.07 -1.05
N TYR A 187 7.82 -1.40 -0.26
CA TYR A 187 7.80 -1.50 1.20
C TYR A 187 6.77 -2.53 1.66
N VAL A 188 7.18 -3.41 2.56
CA VAL A 188 6.34 -4.39 3.27
C VAL A 188 5.35 -5.12 2.35
N ALA A 189 5.84 -5.48 1.18
CA ALA A 189 5.08 -6.00 0.04
C ALA A 189 4.90 -7.51 0.12
N PRO A 190 3.69 -8.06 0.35
CA PRO A 190 3.46 -9.49 0.28
C PRO A 190 3.41 -10.00 -1.17
N LEU A 191 3.67 -11.29 -1.37
CA LEU A 191 3.46 -12.02 -2.62
C LEU A 191 2.74 -13.33 -2.31
N ASN A 192 1.41 -13.25 -2.14
CA ASN A 192 0.63 -14.41 -1.75
C ASN A 192 0.45 -15.39 -2.92
N LYS A 193 0.51 -16.69 -2.62
CA LYS A 193 0.39 -17.78 -3.60
C LYS A 193 -1.02 -18.40 -3.68
N ALA A 194 -1.90 -18.01 -2.75
CA ALA A 194 -3.26 -18.53 -2.63
C ALA A 194 -4.15 -17.51 -1.91
N LEU A 195 -5.47 -17.71 -1.96
CA LEU A 195 -6.43 -16.90 -1.20
C LEU A 195 -6.16 -17.01 0.31
N GLU A 196 -5.92 -18.20 0.81
CA GLU A 196 -5.37 -18.45 2.15
C GLU A 196 -3.96 -18.99 1.94
N ASP A 197 -2.98 -18.13 2.08
CA ASP A 197 -1.58 -18.40 1.66
C ASP A 197 -0.92 -19.57 2.42
N GLY A 198 -1.22 -19.70 3.72
CA GLY A 198 -0.73 -20.76 4.59
C GLY A 198 0.69 -20.56 5.12
N ARG A 199 1.32 -19.40 4.90
CA ARG A 199 2.64 -19.02 5.48
C ARG A 199 2.50 -18.14 6.72
N HIS A 200 1.40 -17.41 6.85
CA HIS A 200 1.16 -16.47 7.95
C HIS A 200 0.89 -17.19 9.27
N GLU A 201 0.08 -18.25 9.26
CA GLU A 201 -0.29 -19.01 10.44
C GLU A 201 0.93 -19.63 11.15
N PRO A 202 1.84 -20.36 10.46
CA PRO A 202 3.06 -20.87 11.12
C PRO A 202 4.03 -19.75 11.52
N PHE A 203 4.06 -18.61 10.81
CA PHE A 203 4.85 -17.45 11.21
C PHE A 203 4.37 -16.91 12.57
N LEU A 204 3.06 -16.68 12.71
CA LEU A 204 2.46 -16.19 13.95
C LEU A 204 2.59 -17.20 15.09
N ALA A 205 2.47 -18.49 14.81
CA ALA A 205 2.52 -19.53 15.85
C ALA A 205 3.94 -19.86 16.32
N HIS A 206 4.98 -19.72 15.44
CA HIS A 206 6.29 -20.32 15.72
C HIS A 206 7.49 -19.42 15.48
N GLN A 207 7.34 -18.30 14.73
CA GLN A 207 8.51 -17.54 14.27
C GLN A 207 8.57 -16.13 14.86
N VAL A 208 7.46 -15.37 14.84
CA VAL A 208 7.45 -13.97 15.27
C VAL A 208 7.68 -13.81 16.76
N GLY A 209 8.46 -12.83 17.17
CA GLY A 209 8.72 -12.52 18.58
C GLY A 209 9.34 -13.68 19.38
N THR A 210 9.22 -13.64 20.69
CA THR A 210 9.64 -14.72 21.58
C THR A 210 8.53 -15.76 21.77
N ALA A 211 8.86 -16.95 22.27
CA ALA A 211 7.87 -17.96 22.64
C ALA A 211 6.91 -17.43 23.74
N ALA A 212 7.41 -16.63 24.68
CA ALA A 212 6.61 -16.02 25.74
C ALA A 212 5.61 -14.99 25.18
N ASP A 213 6.02 -14.20 24.18
CA ASP A 213 5.13 -13.23 23.52
C ASP A 213 3.98 -13.94 22.81
N ARG A 214 4.28 -15.00 22.06
CA ARG A 214 3.27 -15.80 21.35
C ARG A 214 2.31 -16.49 22.33
N GLN A 215 2.84 -17.03 23.43
CA GLN A 215 2.03 -17.65 24.47
C GLN A 215 1.07 -16.64 25.13
N ARG A 216 1.55 -15.41 25.40
CA ARG A 216 0.69 -14.34 25.97
C ARG A 216 -0.48 -14.00 25.06
N LEU A 217 -0.24 -13.92 23.75
CA LEU A 217 -1.30 -13.68 22.74
C LEU A 217 -2.31 -14.84 22.70
N GLU A 218 -1.82 -16.08 22.68
CA GLU A 218 -2.67 -17.27 22.69
C GLU A 218 -3.50 -17.36 23.99
N ASP A 219 -2.91 -17.06 25.13
CA ASP A 219 -3.61 -17.06 26.42
C ASP A 219 -4.70 -15.99 26.48
N PHE A 220 -4.44 -14.79 25.95
CA PHE A 220 -5.47 -13.74 25.78
C PHE A 220 -6.63 -14.23 24.90
N GLN A 221 -6.33 -14.72 23.68
CA GLN A 221 -7.35 -15.24 22.78
C GLN A 221 -8.19 -16.35 23.42
N ARG A 222 -7.52 -17.27 24.10
CA ARG A 222 -8.16 -18.38 24.80
C ARG A 222 -9.10 -17.92 25.90
N GLU A 223 -8.67 -16.93 26.68
CA GLU A 223 -9.47 -16.41 27.78
C GLU A 223 -10.69 -15.62 27.28
N VAL A 224 -10.52 -14.78 26.26
CA VAL A 224 -11.63 -14.09 25.59
C VAL A 224 -12.68 -15.09 25.07
N LEU A 225 -12.25 -16.17 24.41
CA LEU A 225 -13.15 -17.19 23.89
C LEU A 225 -13.85 -18.01 25.01
N LYS A 226 -13.18 -18.27 26.14
CA LYS A 226 -13.80 -18.94 27.30
C LYS A 226 -14.92 -18.11 27.91
N ARG A 227 -14.74 -16.79 27.96
CA ARG A 227 -15.71 -15.84 28.54
C ARG A 227 -16.74 -15.35 27.52
N ARG A 228 -16.91 -16.04 26.38
CA ARG A 228 -17.84 -15.61 25.34
C ARG A 228 -19.29 -15.41 25.82
N ALA A 229 -19.72 -16.11 26.88
CA ALA A 229 -21.07 -15.95 27.44
C ALA A 229 -21.32 -14.50 27.95
N THR A 230 -20.30 -13.83 28.46
CA THR A 230 -20.35 -12.44 28.90
C THR A 230 -19.87 -11.45 27.84
N LEU A 231 -18.87 -11.82 27.04
CA LEU A 231 -18.25 -10.91 26.08
C LEU A 231 -19.04 -10.75 24.77
N VAL A 232 -19.73 -11.78 24.29
CA VAL A 232 -20.56 -11.68 23.06
C VAL A 232 -21.74 -10.71 23.21
N PRO A 233 -22.46 -10.67 24.35
CA PRO A 233 -23.43 -9.58 24.59
C PRO A 233 -22.84 -8.18 24.48
N LEU A 234 -21.69 -7.91 25.13
CA LEU A 234 -20.98 -6.63 25.03
C LEU A 234 -20.59 -6.31 23.58
N PHE A 235 -20.09 -7.31 22.86
CA PHE A 235 -19.71 -7.18 21.45
C PHE A 235 -20.91 -6.84 20.55
N ARG A 236 -22.05 -7.47 20.80
CA ARG A 236 -23.29 -7.20 20.06
C ARG A 236 -23.79 -5.77 20.32
N ASP A 237 -23.77 -5.33 21.57
CA ASP A 237 -24.20 -3.97 21.94
C ASP A 237 -23.27 -2.92 21.32
N TYR A 238 -21.95 -3.16 21.36
CA TYR A 238 -20.95 -2.32 20.68
C TYR A 238 -21.20 -2.21 19.17
N CYS A 239 -21.37 -3.34 18.49
CA CYS A 239 -21.63 -3.34 17.07
C CYS A 239 -22.93 -2.62 16.69
N LYS A 240 -23.97 -2.78 17.53
CA LYS A 240 -25.26 -2.07 17.37
C LYS A 240 -25.08 -0.57 17.55
N GLU A 241 -24.37 -0.13 18.58
CA GLU A 241 -24.06 1.29 18.81
C GLU A 241 -23.31 1.93 17.65
N LYS A 242 -22.34 1.19 17.05
CA LYS A 242 -21.58 1.63 15.89
C LYS A 242 -22.34 1.50 14.55
N GLY A 243 -23.51 0.88 14.54
CA GLY A 243 -24.29 0.66 13.33
C GLY A 243 -23.68 -0.39 12.39
N TYR A 244 -22.85 -1.30 12.89
CA TYR A 244 -22.22 -2.34 12.05
C TYR A 244 -23.20 -3.46 11.73
N THR A 245 -23.26 -3.83 10.45
CA THR A 245 -23.96 -5.02 9.94
C THR A 245 -22.97 -6.00 9.34
N PHE A 246 -23.32 -7.28 9.36
CA PHE A 246 -22.42 -8.35 8.95
C PHE A 246 -23.12 -9.39 8.07
N ARG A 247 -22.37 -10.00 7.15
CA ARG A 247 -22.84 -11.07 6.26
C ARG A 247 -22.81 -12.46 6.92
N ALA A 248 -22.27 -12.54 8.15
CA ALA A 248 -22.18 -13.76 8.95
C ALA A 248 -22.78 -13.53 10.34
N PRO A 249 -23.12 -14.60 11.10
CA PRO A 249 -23.61 -14.46 12.46
C PRO A 249 -22.62 -13.73 13.37
N ILE A 250 -23.14 -12.91 14.29
CA ILE A 250 -22.34 -12.10 15.21
C ILE A 250 -21.33 -12.91 16.04
N ASP A 251 -21.68 -14.15 16.39
CA ASP A 251 -20.79 -15.07 17.11
C ASP A 251 -19.58 -15.49 16.24
N GLU A 252 -19.75 -15.62 14.92
CA GLU A 252 -18.65 -15.90 14.00
C GLU A 252 -17.78 -14.66 13.82
N ILE A 253 -18.36 -13.46 13.78
CA ILE A 253 -17.58 -12.20 13.70
C ILE A 253 -16.74 -12.00 14.96
N PHE A 254 -17.32 -12.25 16.14
CA PHE A 254 -16.56 -12.23 17.39
C PHE A 254 -15.37 -13.20 17.35
N ASP A 255 -15.59 -14.43 16.92
CA ASP A 255 -14.52 -15.42 16.76
C ASP A 255 -13.42 -14.92 15.80
N LEU A 256 -13.80 -14.33 14.66
CA LEU A 256 -12.86 -13.79 13.69
C LEU A 256 -12.06 -12.62 14.25
N CYS A 257 -12.67 -11.72 15.03
CA CYS A 257 -11.93 -10.66 15.73
C CYS A 257 -10.89 -11.24 16.70
N VAL A 258 -11.21 -12.31 17.41
CA VAL A 258 -10.25 -12.98 18.31
C VAL A 258 -9.13 -13.66 17.50
N LEU A 259 -9.43 -14.27 16.37
CA LEU A 259 -8.43 -14.92 15.51
C LEU A 259 -7.53 -13.90 14.81
N GLU A 260 -8.06 -12.72 14.46
CA GLU A 260 -7.32 -11.60 13.84
C GLU A 260 -6.34 -10.93 14.82
N TYR A 261 -6.64 -10.95 16.11
CA TYR A 261 -5.94 -10.20 17.14
C TYR A 261 -4.40 -10.31 17.07
N PRO A 262 -3.77 -11.51 17.00
CA PRO A 262 -2.30 -11.60 16.93
C PRO A 262 -1.73 -11.03 15.63
N PHE A 263 -2.46 -11.15 14.50
CA PHE A 263 -2.04 -10.54 13.23
C PHE A 263 -1.96 -9.01 13.38
N ALA A 264 -3.02 -8.40 13.90
CA ALA A 264 -3.08 -6.96 14.11
C ALA A 264 -1.99 -6.46 15.10
N ILE A 265 -1.76 -7.16 16.21
CA ILE A 265 -0.70 -6.81 17.18
C ILE A 265 0.67 -6.75 16.50
N TRP A 266 1.06 -7.80 15.78
CA TRP A 266 2.36 -7.88 15.15
C TRP A 266 2.48 -6.96 13.93
N GLN A 267 1.43 -6.86 13.11
CA GLN A 267 1.42 -5.96 11.95
C GLN A 267 1.74 -4.53 12.35
N TRP A 268 1.15 -4.05 13.43
CA TRP A 268 1.34 -2.66 13.83
C TRP A 268 2.50 -2.44 14.82
N GLY A 269 3.15 -3.52 15.26
CA GLY A 269 4.25 -3.45 16.21
C GLY A 269 3.79 -3.01 17.60
N THR A 270 2.58 -3.39 17.98
CA THR A 270 2.05 -3.10 19.31
C THR A 270 2.89 -3.79 20.37
N PRO A 271 3.34 -3.08 21.41
CA PRO A 271 4.10 -3.70 22.51
C PRO A 271 3.28 -4.82 23.17
N ILE A 272 3.89 -6.01 23.33
CA ILE A 272 3.20 -7.17 23.94
C ILE A 272 2.75 -6.87 25.38
N GLY A 273 3.40 -5.92 26.05
CA GLY A 273 2.96 -5.43 27.36
C GLY A 273 1.54 -4.82 27.39
N GLU A 274 1.05 -4.35 26.25
CA GLU A 274 -0.32 -3.79 26.12
C GLU A 274 -1.41 -4.85 25.96
N VAL A 275 -1.06 -6.10 25.73
CA VAL A 275 -2.01 -7.22 25.69
C VAL A 275 -2.52 -7.48 27.11
N ALA A 276 -3.84 -7.48 27.32
CA ALA A 276 -4.43 -7.71 28.62
C ALA A 276 -4.08 -9.12 29.15
N LEU A 277 -3.92 -9.23 30.46
CA LEU A 277 -3.66 -10.52 31.10
C LEU A 277 -4.95 -11.36 31.16
N PRO A 278 -4.85 -12.71 31.18
CA PRO A 278 -6.01 -13.57 31.37
C PRO A 278 -6.78 -13.31 32.69
N THR A 279 -6.13 -12.71 33.68
CA THR A 279 -6.72 -12.33 34.95
C THR A 279 -7.50 -11.01 34.93
N ALA A 280 -7.43 -10.28 33.80
CA ALA A 280 -8.18 -9.03 33.63
C ALA A 280 -9.70 -9.22 33.72
N THR A 281 -10.43 -8.18 34.01
CA THR A 281 -11.88 -8.19 34.02
C THR A 281 -12.47 -8.39 32.64
N ASP A 282 -13.71 -8.79 32.52
CA ASP A 282 -14.42 -8.95 31.23
C ASP A 282 -14.39 -7.65 30.43
N ARG A 283 -14.53 -6.51 31.10
CA ARG A 283 -14.49 -5.19 30.45
C ARG A 283 -13.11 -4.88 29.88
N GLU A 284 -12.04 -5.13 30.62
CA GLU A 284 -10.67 -4.91 30.15
C GLU A 284 -10.30 -5.83 28.99
N LEU A 285 -10.71 -7.11 29.04
CA LEU A 285 -10.50 -8.05 27.92
C LEU A 285 -11.25 -7.59 26.67
N PHE A 286 -12.51 -7.16 26.84
CA PHE A 286 -13.32 -6.64 25.74
C PHE A 286 -12.70 -5.39 25.12
N ASP A 287 -12.38 -4.39 25.92
CA ASP A 287 -11.80 -3.13 25.45
C ASP A 287 -10.46 -3.36 24.74
N ASN A 288 -9.66 -4.30 25.26
CA ASN A 288 -8.39 -4.65 24.64
C ASN A 288 -8.58 -5.38 23.29
N LEU A 289 -9.56 -6.28 23.17
CA LEU A 289 -9.92 -6.92 21.91
C LEU A 289 -10.34 -5.88 20.86
N ILE A 290 -11.28 -5.00 21.22
CA ILE A 290 -11.83 -3.99 20.30
C ILE A 290 -10.76 -2.96 19.89
N LYS A 291 -9.86 -2.59 20.80
CA LYS A 291 -8.78 -1.64 20.51
C LYS A 291 -7.88 -2.10 19.34
N TYR A 292 -7.63 -3.41 19.21
CA TYR A 292 -6.66 -3.95 18.25
C TYR A 292 -7.29 -4.77 17.13
N SER A 293 -8.47 -5.33 17.35
CA SER A 293 -9.19 -6.12 16.36
C SER A 293 -10.66 -5.67 16.29
N GLU A 294 -10.85 -4.48 15.76
CA GLU A 294 -12.13 -3.78 15.69
C GLU A 294 -13.04 -4.44 14.63
N PRO A 295 -14.33 -4.77 14.96
CA PRO A 295 -15.23 -5.51 14.09
C PRO A 295 -15.59 -4.81 12.77
N ASN A 296 -15.39 -3.50 12.63
CA ASN A 296 -15.62 -2.78 11.37
C ASN A 296 -14.89 -3.42 10.19
N TYR A 297 -13.72 -4.01 10.44
CA TYR A 297 -12.96 -4.72 9.42
C TYR A 297 -13.80 -5.81 8.71
N PHE A 298 -14.65 -6.51 9.44
CA PHE A 298 -15.54 -7.57 8.92
C PHE A 298 -16.94 -7.07 8.55
N SER A 299 -17.24 -5.77 8.76
CA SER A 299 -18.57 -5.22 8.53
C SER A 299 -18.87 -4.95 7.06
N GLU A 300 -20.16 -4.80 6.75
CA GLU A 300 -20.62 -4.35 5.42
C GLU A 300 -20.29 -2.89 5.15
N GLN A 301 -20.00 -2.11 6.19
CA GLN A 301 -19.56 -0.72 6.14
C GLN A 301 -18.05 -0.57 5.90
N SER A 302 -17.30 -1.69 5.87
CA SER A 302 -15.86 -1.68 5.60
C SER A 302 -15.55 -1.05 4.23
N PRO A 303 -14.63 -0.07 4.13
CA PRO A 303 -14.31 0.60 2.88
C PRO A 303 -13.44 -0.26 1.93
N TYR A 304 -13.19 -1.51 2.28
CA TYR A 304 -12.23 -2.37 1.59
C TYR A 304 -12.84 -3.35 0.58
N LEU A 305 -14.09 -3.12 0.11
CA LEU A 305 -14.73 -4.03 -0.84
C LEU A 305 -13.88 -4.27 -2.10
N SER A 306 -13.38 -3.19 -2.72
CA SER A 306 -12.52 -3.28 -3.92
C SER A 306 -11.26 -4.10 -3.66
N PHE A 307 -10.63 -3.92 -2.49
CA PHE A 307 -9.50 -4.75 -2.07
C PHE A 307 -9.91 -6.22 -1.90
N ASN A 308 -11.02 -6.49 -1.20
CA ASN A 308 -11.49 -7.85 -0.94
C ASN A 308 -11.80 -8.60 -2.24
N VAL A 309 -12.41 -7.92 -3.23
CA VAL A 309 -12.65 -8.49 -4.56
C VAL A 309 -11.33 -8.86 -5.25
N GLN A 310 -10.32 -7.99 -5.23
CA GLN A 310 -9.01 -8.29 -5.81
C GLN A 310 -8.26 -9.36 -5.02
N ALA A 311 -8.33 -9.36 -3.69
CA ALA A 311 -7.70 -10.36 -2.84
C ALA A 311 -8.21 -11.76 -3.19
N VAL A 312 -9.53 -11.92 -3.31
CA VAL A 312 -10.16 -13.20 -3.69
C VAL A 312 -9.84 -13.56 -5.12
N ARG A 313 -9.79 -12.59 -6.04
CA ARG A 313 -9.53 -12.84 -7.45
C ARG A 313 -8.08 -13.25 -7.73
N GLU A 314 -7.08 -12.54 -7.16
CA GLU A 314 -5.70 -12.71 -7.63
C GLU A 314 -4.57 -12.27 -6.67
N LEU A 315 -4.84 -11.37 -5.69
CA LEU A 315 -3.80 -10.91 -4.78
C LEU A 315 -3.49 -11.93 -3.68
N GLY A 316 -4.50 -12.73 -3.29
CA GLY A 316 -4.40 -13.64 -2.16
C GLY A 316 -4.44 -12.92 -0.81
N TYR A 317 -4.54 -13.70 0.24
CA TYR A 317 -4.68 -13.21 1.61
C TYR A 317 -4.12 -14.23 2.61
N TYR A 318 -4.44 -14.07 3.90
CA TYR A 318 -4.10 -15.04 4.94
C TYR A 318 -5.33 -15.79 5.44
N GLY A 319 -5.09 -16.91 6.07
CA GLY A 319 -6.07 -17.68 6.83
C GLY A 319 -5.86 -17.55 8.33
N TYR A 320 -6.64 -18.30 9.11
CA TYR A 320 -6.52 -18.37 10.54
C TYR A 320 -6.33 -19.82 11.02
N ASP A 321 -5.40 -20.04 11.94
CA ASP A 321 -5.27 -21.33 12.63
C ASP A 321 -6.32 -21.44 13.73
N THR A 322 -7.39 -22.19 13.45
CA THR A 322 -8.47 -22.44 14.41
C THR A 322 -8.18 -23.60 15.38
N ARG A 323 -7.13 -24.41 15.16
CA ARG A 323 -6.84 -25.64 15.92
C ARG A 323 -6.71 -25.42 17.43
N PRO A 324 -5.97 -24.39 17.92
CA PRO A 324 -5.83 -24.14 19.36
C PRO A 324 -7.13 -23.76 20.06
N PHE A 325 -8.11 -23.26 19.30
CA PHE A 325 -9.31 -22.61 19.80
C PHE A 325 -10.61 -23.37 19.47
N ARG A 326 -10.56 -24.48 18.70
CA ARG A 326 -11.72 -25.22 18.19
C ARG A 326 -12.81 -25.50 19.22
N LYS A 327 -12.41 -25.73 20.49
CA LYS A 327 -13.34 -26.04 21.58
C LYS A 327 -14.35 -24.90 21.83
N TRP A 328 -13.89 -23.63 21.67
CA TRP A 328 -14.66 -22.46 22.05
C TRP A 328 -15.25 -21.69 20.87
N LEU A 329 -14.77 -21.93 19.64
CA LEU A 329 -15.29 -21.25 18.46
C LEU A 329 -16.72 -21.69 18.15
N SER A 330 -17.56 -20.74 17.70
CA SER A 330 -18.91 -20.99 17.18
C SER A 330 -18.84 -21.78 15.87
N ARG A 331 -17.91 -21.38 14.99
CA ARG A 331 -17.57 -22.08 13.75
C ARG A 331 -16.17 -22.71 13.87
N LYS A 332 -16.08 -24.04 13.70
CA LYS A 332 -14.84 -24.79 13.95
C LYS A 332 -13.74 -24.59 12.89
N SER A 333 -14.04 -23.90 11.80
CA SER A 333 -13.12 -23.60 10.71
C SER A 333 -13.35 -22.19 10.18
N ALA A 334 -12.30 -21.41 10.03
CA ALA A 334 -12.32 -20.11 9.38
C ALA A 334 -12.12 -20.21 7.86
N HIS A 335 -11.92 -21.42 7.32
CA HIS A 335 -11.70 -21.61 5.89
C HIS A 335 -12.77 -20.92 5.05
N ASP A 336 -12.33 -20.25 3.99
CA ASP A 336 -13.16 -19.52 3.05
C ASP A 336 -13.93 -18.33 3.66
N TYR A 337 -13.40 -17.74 4.74
CA TYR A 337 -14.08 -16.61 5.39
C TYR A 337 -14.16 -15.37 4.49
N MET A 338 -13.19 -15.18 3.57
CA MET A 338 -13.22 -14.05 2.64
C MET A 338 -14.50 -14.04 1.79
N HIS A 339 -14.89 -15.17 1.21
CA HIS A 339 -16.13 -15.27 0.43
C HIS A 339 -17.38 -15.14 1.30
N ARG A 340 -17.36 -15.70 2.50
CA ARG A 340 -18.56 -15.79 3.34
C ARG A 340 -18.86 -14.50 4.12
N VAL A 341 -17.80 -13.84 4.57
CA VAL A 341 -17.87 -12.70 5.50
C VAL A 341 -17.55 -11.39 4.81
N MET A 342 -16.48 -11.35 4.00
CA MET A 342 -15.95 -10.11 3.46
C MET A 342 -16.63 -9.70 2.15
N LEU A 343 -17.24 -10.64 1.41
CA LEU A 343 -17.80 -10.37 0.08
C LEU A 343 -19.33 -10.46 0.04
N PRO A 344 -20.00 -9.54 -0.67
CA PRO A 344 -21.38 -9.66 -1.10
C PRO A 344 -21.64 -10.96 -1.88
N ALA A 345 -22.92 -11.38 -1.95
CA ALA A 345 -23.32 -12.67 -2.52
C ALA A 345 -22.91 -12.84 -3.99
N GLU A 346 -22.91 -11.78 -4.78
CA GLU A 346 -22.53 -11.77 -6.19
C GLU A 346 -21.08 -12.18 -6.44
N PHE A 347 -20.18 -11.93 -5.47
CA PHE A 347 -18.75 -12.26 -5.58
C PHE A 347 -18.38 -13.65 -5.02
N ARG A 348 -19.30 -14.36 -4.37
CA ARG A 348 -19.01 -15.66 -3.71
C ARG A 348 -18.55 -16.75 -4.66
N LYS A 349 -18.73 -16.57 -5.98
CA LYS A 349 -18.30 -17.51 -7.01
C LYS A 349 -16.93 -17.18 -7.60
N LEU A 350 -16.31 -16.05 -7.22
CA LEU A 350 -14.97 -15.69 -7.66
C LEU A 350 -13.99 -16.80 -7.27
N LYS A 351 -13.08 -17.11 -8.18
CA LYS A 351 -12.02 -18.10 -7.94
C LYS A 351 -10.67 -17.43 -7.98
N PHE A 352 -9.80 -17.85 -7.09
CA PHE A 352 -8.43 -17.35 -7.03
C PHE A 352 -7.64 -17.76 -8.28
N ASP A 353 -7.08 -16.77 -8.97
CA ASP A 353 -6.22 -16.97 -10.14
C ASP A 353 -4.74 -16.83 -9.77
N LYS A 354 -4.01 -17.92 -9.91
CA LYS A 354 -2.56 -17.95 -9.58
C LYS A 354 -1.66 -17.36 -10.66
N ARG A 355 -2.20 -16.85 -11.78
CA ARG A 355 -1.38 -16.36 -12.91
C ARG A 355 -0.51 -15.19 -12.50
N LEU A 356 -1.06 -14.22 -11.77
CA LEU A 356 -0.32 -13.06 -11.25
C LEU A 356 0.89 -13.50 -10.40
N TYR A 357 0.65 -14.33 -9.38
CA TYR A 357 1.73 -14.88 -8.55
C TYR A 357 2.79 -15.62 -9.38
N ARG A 358 2.35 -16.51 -10.29
CA ARG A 358 3.27 -17.31 -11.12
C ARG A 358 4.12 -16.45 -12.05
N ARG A 359 3.51 -15.41 -12.67
CA ARG A 359 4.22 -14.47 -13.56
C ARG A 359 5.27 -13.70 -12.78
N THR A 360 4.88 -13.07 -11.67
CA THR A 360 5.79 -12.28 -10.82
C THR A 360 6.93 -13.13 -10.27
N ARG A 361 6.61 -14.29 -9.69
CA ARG A 361 7.63 -15.22 -9.20
C ARG A 361 8.59 -15.69 -10.29
N ARG A 362 8.09 -15.95 -11.50
CA ARG A 362 8.93 -16.31 -12.66
C ARG A 362 9.84 -15.17 -13.06
N PHE A 363 9.31 -13.94 -13.11
CA PHE A 363 10.07 -12.73 -13.42
C PHE A 363 11.22 -12.55 -12.44
N LEU A 364 10.94 -12.51 -11.15
CA LEU A 364 11.95 -12.35 -10.08
C LEU A 364 13.00 -13.47 -10.11
N ARG A 365 12.62 -14.69 -10.47
CA ARG A 365 13.56 -15.81 -10.58
C ARG A 365 14.48 -15.69 -11.79
N LYS A 366 13.93 -15.32 -12.95
CA LYS A 366 14.65 -15.35 -14.24
C LYS A 366 15.46 -14.10 -14.52
N ASN A 367 14.98 -12.93 -14.09
CA ASN A 367 15.59 -11.65 -14.33
C ASN A 367 16.33 -11.14 -13.09
N ASP A 368 17.13 -10.11 -13.26
CA ASP A 368 17.82 -9.39 -12.18
C ASP A 368 17.44 -7.91 -12.22
N PRO A 369 16.14 -7.60 -11.90
CA PRO A 369 15.66 -6.22 -11.93
C PRO A 369 16.26 -5.39 -10.80
N THR A 370 16.47 -4.11 -11.05
CA THR A 370 16.90 -3.16 -10.03
C THR A 370 15.76 -2.90 -9.05
N MET A 371 15.81 -3.59 -7.90
CA MET A 371 14.76 -3.52 -6.86
C MET A 371 15.37 -3.57 -5.46
N VAL A 372 14.87 -2.71 -4.56
CA VAL A 372 15.28 -2.66 -3.15
C VAL A 372 14.04 -2.86 -2.28
N TYR A 373 13.88 -4.05 -1.73
CA TYR A 373 12.75 -4.39 -0.85
C TYR A 373 13.03 -4.00 0.59
N ILE A 374 12.05 -3.38 1.25
CA ILE A 374 12.10 -2.98 2.66
C ILE A 374 11.05 -3.75 3.44
N TYR A 375 11.45 -4.52 4.46
CA TYR A 375 10.54 -5.32 5.29
C TYR A 375 10.75 -5.08 6.78
N GLY A 376 9.69 -5.34 7.56
CA GLY A 376 9.74 -5.48 9.00
C GLY A 376 9.74 -6.95 9.41
N GLY A 377 10.68 -7.35 10.29
CA GLY A 377 10.86 -8.75 10.68
C GLY A 377 9.76 -9.32 11.56
N ILE A 378 8.95 -8.47 12.22
CA ILE A 378 7.78 -8.90 13.00
C ILE A 378 6.47 -8.71 12.26
N ASP A 379 6.50 -8.15 11.05
CA ASP A 379 5.32 -7.95 10.22
C ASP A 379 4.82 -9.30 9.65
N PRO A 380 3.58 -9.75 9.95
CA PRO A 380 3.06 -11.00 9.41
C PRO A 380 3.00 -11.03 7.88
N TRP A 381 2.81 -9.87 7.23
CA TRP A 381 2.85 -9.80 5.76
C TRP A 381 4.21 -10.17 5.17
N GLY A 382 5.29 -10.01 5.93
CA GLY A 382 6.62 -10.46 5.56
C GLY A 382 6.71 -11.98 5.34
N ALA A 383 5.89 -12.77 6.03
CA ALA A 383 5.82 -14.23 5.87
C ALA A 383 5.46 -14.65 4.43
N SER A 384 4.71 -13.84 3.72
CA SER A 384 4.40 -14.04 2.31
C SER A 384 5.22 -13.17 1.36
N GLY A 385 6.16 -12.37 1.88
CA GLY A 385 7.08 -11.55 1.10
C GLY A 385 8.06 -12.35 0.25
N VAL A 386 9.01 -11.65 -0.34
CA VAL A 386 10.03 -12.27 -1.21
C VAL A 386 11.32 -12.65 -0.47
N GLY A 387 11.48 -12.26 0.80
CA GLY A 387 12.71 -12.44 1.58
C GLY A 387 13.23 -13.89 1.63
N ASP A 388 12.31 -14.86 1.71
CA ASP A 388 12.65 -16.29 1.76
C ASP A 388 12.93 -16.92 0.39
N MET A 389 12.86 -16.16 -0.70
CA MET A 389 13.12 -16.67 -2.04
C MET A 389 14.63 -16.84 -2.27
N LYS A 390 15.17 -18.04 -2.03
CA LYS A 390 16.60 -18.38 -2.18
C LYS A 390 17.23 -17.91 -3.50
N CYS A 391 16.46 -17.82 -4.59
CA CYS A 391 16.97 -17.36 -5.88
C CYS A 391 17.34 -15.88 -5.88
N LEU A 392 16.82 -15.06 -4.95
CA LEU A 392 17.12 -13.64 -4.86
C LEU A 392 18.51 -13.38 -4.25
N GLN A 393 18.98 -14.26 -3.38
CA GLN A 393 20.32 -14.15 -2.73
C GLN A 393 21.49 -14.13 -3.73
N LYS A 394 21.25 -14.55 -5.00
CA LYS A 394 22.25 -14.58 -6.06
C LYS A 394 22.11 -13.40 -7.03
N LYS A 395 21.17 -12.50 -6.80
CA LYS A 395 20.95 -11.34 -7.65
C LYS A 395 21.93 -10.23 -7.29
N ARG A 396 22.28 -9.41 -8.30
CA ARG A 396 23.21 -8.28 -8.12
C ARG A 396 22.48 -6.96 -7.94
N ASN A 397 21.32 -6.85 -8.59
CA ASN A 397 20.53 -5.61 -8.64
C ASN A 397 19.25 -5.69 -7.81
N LEU A 398 19.00 -6.84 -7.15
CA LEU A 398 17.83 -7.02 -6.31
C LEU A 398 18.25 -7.29 -4.88
N HIS A 399 17.89 -6.39 -3.97
CA HIS A 399 18.27 -6.44 -2.56
C HIS A 399 17.04 -6.50 -1.67
N VAL A 400 17.19 -7.11 -0.52
CA VAL A 400 16.11 -7.26 0.47
C VAL A 400 16.65 -6.88 1.85
N HIS A 401 16.16 -5.77 2.38
CA HIS A 401 16.50 -5.30 3.72
C HIS A 401 15.35 -5.58 4.67
N THR A 402 15.63 -6.26 5.78
CA THR A 402 14.63 -6.61 6.79
C THR A 402 15.06 -6.10 8.15
N LEU A 403 14.34 -5.14 8.71
CA LEU A 403 14.58 -4.67 10.08
C LEU A 403 14.05 -5.71 11.08
N PRO A 404 14.91 -6.39 11.89
CA PRO A 404 14.49 -7.56 12.67
C PRO A 404 13.29 -7.34 13.61
N LYS A 405 13.18 -6.16 14.22
CA LYS A 405 12.08 -5.77 15.11
C LYS A 405 11.09 -4.79 14.46
N GLY A 406 11.24 -4.55 13.15
CA GLY A 406 10.35 -3.67 12.40
C GLY A 406 9.00 -4.32 12.14
N SER A 407 7.95 -3.51 12.16
CA SER A 407 6.57 -3.89 11.86
C SER A 407 6.18 -3.50 10.43
N HIS A 408 4.91 -3.49 10.09
CA HIS A 408 4.38 -2.97 8.82
C HIS A 408 4.64 -1.47 8.60
N ARG A 409 5.03 -0.77 9.67
CA ARG A 409 5.43 0.63 9.63
C ARG A 409 6.90 0.86 9.24
N THR A 410 7.67 -0.21 8.99
CA THR A 410 9.08 -0.11 8.64
C THR A 410 9.29 0.67 7.36
N ARG A 411 10.19 1.63 7.41
CA ARG A 411 10.66 2.48 6.30
C ARG A 411 12.20 2.50 6.32
N ILE A 412 12.83 3.10 5.32
CA ILE A 412 14.31 3.28 5.30
C ILE A 412 14.75 4.03 6.56
N SER A 413 14.01 5.08 6.95
CA SER A 413 14.29 5.87 8.16
C SER A 413 14.19 5.08 9.47
N SER A 414 13.60 3.88 9.46
CA SER A 414 13.51 3.00 10.63
C SER A 414 14.80 2.23 10.91
N PHE A 415 15.68 2.10 9.91
CA PHE A 415 16.92 1.34 10.05
C PHE A 415 17.97 2.12 10.85
N PRO A 416 18.77 1.44 11.69
CA PRO A 416 19.92 2.06 12.35
C PRO A 416 21.04 2.31 11.36
N GLU A 417 21.99 3.16 11.74
CA GLU A 417 23.27 3.28 11.04
C GLU A 417 24.18 2.06 11.36
N PRO A 418 24.99 1.60 10.39
CA PRO A 418 25.20 2.19 9.06
C PRO A 418 24.24 1.64 7.98
N GLU A 419 23.35 0.73 8.30
CA GLU A 419 22.46 0.06 7.33
C GLU A 419 21.55 1.06 6.59
N ARG A 420 21.04 2.07 7.31
CA ARG A 420 20.23 3.12 6.71
C ARG A 420 21.00 3.88 5.62
N THR A 421 22.21 4.30 5.91
CA THR A 421 23.10 4.98 4.94
C THR A 421 23.36 4.10 3.74
N GLN A 422 23.66 2.82 3.94
CA GLN A 422 23.87 1.86 2.86
C GLN A 422 22.65 1.75 1.92
N ILE A 423 21.44 1.66 2.47
CA ILE A 423 20.20 1.59 1.67
C ILE A 423 20.01 2.88 0.85
N ILE A 424 20.27 4.04 1.46
CA ILE A 424 20.15 5.33 0.79
C ILE A 424 21.16 5.45 -0.35
N GLU A 425 22.43 5.11 -0.12
CA GLU A 425 23.48 5.14 -1.15
C GLU A 425 23.18 4.17 -2.29
N GLU A 426 22.67 2.98 -1.98
CA GLU A 426 22.27 1.98 -2.97
C GLU A 426 21.18 2.49 -3.91
N ILE A 427 20.14 3.15 -3.39
CA ILE A 427 19.07 3.73 -4.20
C ILE A 427 19.57 5.00 -4.91
N GLY A 428 20.31 5.87 -4.22
CA GLY A 428 20.84 7.13 -4.74
C GLY A 428 21.72 6.93 -5.97
N ALA A 429 22.58 5.91 -5.97
CA ALA A 429 23.42 5.56 -7.12
C ALA A 429 22.62 5.26 -8.40
N LEU A 430 21.31 5.01 -8.30
CA LEU A 430 20.42 4.65 -9.40
C LEU A 430 19.54 5.80 -9.88
N ILE A 431 19.31 6.82 -9.05
CA ILE A 431 18.37 7.92 -9.36
C ILE A 431 19.00 9.31 -9.36
N ASP A 432 20.20 9.49 -8.80
CA ASP A 432 20.91 10.80 -8.76
C ASP A 432 21.84 11.03 -9.97
N ASN A 433 21.93 10.09 -10.91
CA ASN A 433 22.82 10.18 -12.09
C ASN A 433 22.08 10.64 -13.35
#